data_76e71a0139c90187f6d9d5c0c3818250
#
_entry.id   76e71a0139c90187f6d9d5c0c3818250
#
_cell.length_a   1.000
_cell.length_b   1.000
_cell.length_c   1.000
_cell.angle_alpha   90.00
_cell.angle_beta   90.00
_cell.angle_gamma   90.00
#
_symmetry.space_group_name_H-M   'P 1'
#
loop_
_entity.id
_entity.type
_entity.pdbx_description
1 polymer ?
#
loop_
_entity_poly.entity_id
_entity_poly.type
_entity_poly.pdbx_seq_one_letter_code
_entity_poly.pdbx_strand_id
1 'polypeptide(L)'
;MKLFAFLTLFLAGVQFSGTAQTSTNHSDDLQWFTDISKAMEASEASKKPIFGFFTGSDWCGWCKKLQADVFAKEAFVSWAKKNVILLELDFPRRKQLPPELAQQNQALAQAFKIQGYPTIWIFYVTEEKDTKNLNLNALGSLGYPTGAEAGKEEVKFLNDANLVLANGKK
;
A
#
# COMPACT_ATOMS: atom_id res chain seq x y z
N MET A 1 69.45 40.54 -24.08
CA MET A 1 68.66 39.90 -23.02
C MET A 1 67.20 40.06 -23.35
N LYS A 2 66.56 38.98 -23.84
CA LYS A 2 65.14 38.98 -24.22
C LYS A 2 64.33 38.25 -23.12
N LEU A 3 63.50 39.01 -22.41
CA LEU A 3 62.61 38.46 -21.40
C LEU A 3 61.33 37.86 -22.11
N PHE A 4 61.13 36.56 -21.98
CA PHE A 4 59.89 35.88 -22.40
C PHE A 4 58.95 35.87 -21.21
N ALA A 5 57.83 36.60 -21.31
CA ALA A 5 56.71 36.51 -20.36
C ALA A 5 55.85 35.34 -20.74
N PHE A 6 55.72 34.31 -19.89
CA PHE A 6 54.77 33.21 -20.01
C PHE A 6 53.44 33.67 -19.44
N LEU A 7 52.43 33.79 -20.32
CA LEU A 7 51.06 34.04 -19.95
C LEU A 7 50.37 32.69 -19.67
N THR A 8 50.18 32.32 -18.42
CA THR A 8 49.43 31.13 -18.01
C THR A 8 47.93 31.41 -18.03
N LEU A 9 47.24 30.81 -19.00
CA LEU A 9 45.80 30.85 -19.14
C LEU A 9 45.16 29.86 -18.13
N PHE A 10 44.50 30.38 -17.08
CA PHE A 10 43.76 29.59 -16.09
C PHE A 10 42.39 29.26 -16.67
N LEU A 11 42.18 28.02 -17.15
CA LEU A 11 40.84 27.52 -17.48
C LEU A 11 40.11 27.14 -16.19
N ALA A 12 39.17 27.97 -15.78
CA ALA A 12 38.21 27.63 -14.72
C ALA A 12 37.23 26.58 -15.23
N GLY A 13 37.43 25.32 -14.84
CA GLY A 13 36.51 24.23 -15.10
C GLY A 13 35.27 24.40 -14.26
N VAL A 14 34.14 24.68 -14.88
CA VAL A 14 32.80 24.63 -14.24
C VAL A 14 32.43 23.16 -14.00
N GLN A 15 32.54 22.73 -12.76
CA GLN A 15 32.07 21.40 -12.32
C GLN A 15 30.56 21.46 -12.20
N PHE A 16 29.82 20.89 -13.17
CA PHE A 16 28.41 20.60 -13.04
C PHE A 16 28.24 19.40 -12.12
N SER A 17 27.98 19.64 -10.82
CA SER A 17 27.55 18.61 -9.89
C SER A 17 26.11 18.25 -10.23
N GLY A 18 25.93 17.26 -11.10
CA GLY A 18 24.65 16.64 -11.32
C GLY A 18 24.23 15.91 -10.04
N THR A 19 23.28 16.45 -9.29
CA THR A 19 22.59 15.70 -8.24
C THR A 19 21.76 14.60 -8.89
N ALA A 20 22.26 13.36 -8.83
CA ALA A 20 21.46 12.18 -9.17
C ALA A 20 20.28 12.15 -8.21
N GLN A 21 19.07 12.45 -8.69
CA GLN A 21 17.83 12.19 -7.98
C GLN A 21 17.68 10.68 -7.92
N THR A 22 18.02 10.07 -6.80
CA THR A 22 17.70 8.69 -6.48
C THR A 22 16.18 8.65 -6.31
N SER A 23 15.46 8.12 -7.30
CA SER A 23 14.05 7.79 -7.14
C SER A 23 13.97 6.61 -6.16
N THR A 24 13.77 6.90 -4.89
CA THR A 24 13.42 5.90 -3.88
C THR A 24 12.04 5.37 -4.24
N ASN A 25 11.93 4.05 -4.48
CA ASN A 25 10.64 3.38 -4.57
C ASN A 25 9.97 3.45 -3.20
N HIS A 26 9.09 4.43 -3.02
CA HIS A 26 8.37 4.67 -1.75
C HIS A 26 7.49 3.48 -1.31
N SER A 27 7.19 2.54 -2.21
CA SER A 27 6.46 1.30 -1.88
C SER A 27 7.22 0.38 -0.92
N ASP A 28 8.56 0.41 -0.92
CA ASP A 28 9.41 -0.41 -0.05
C ASP A 28 9.38 0.07 1.42
N ASP A 29 8.83 1.26 1.66
CA ASP A 29 8.70 1.89 2.99
C ASP A 29 7.42 1.46 3.75
N LEU A 30 6.50 0.68 3.12
CA LEU A 30 5.26 0.23 3.73
C LEU A 30 5.40 -1.20 4.24
N GLN A 31 5.03 -1.42 5.50
CA GLN A 31 4.93 -2.76 6.05
C GLN A 31 3.58 -3.38 5.68
N TRP A 32 3.61 -4.39 4.81
CA TRP A 32 2.47 -5.23 4.50
C TRP A 32 2.54 -6.52 5.30
N PHE A 33 1.52 -6.77 6.10
CA PHE A 33 1.31 -8.07 6.74
C PHE A 33 0.64 -9.03 5.76
N THR A 34 0.87 -10.33 5.94
CA THR A 34 0.15 -11.40 5.24
C THR A 34 -0.64 -12.27 6.22
N ASP A 35 -0.31 -12.19 7.51
CA ASP A 35 -0.93 -12.90 8.62
C ASP A 35 -1.87 -11.97 9.36
N ILE A 36 -3.15 -12.37 9.46
CA ILE A 36 -4.20 -11.57 10.13
C ILE A 36 -3.91 -11.39 11.63
N SER A 37 -3.31 -12.38 12.30
CA SER A 37 -3.02 -12.29 13.74
C SER A 37 -1.99 -11.18 14.00
N LYS A 38 -0.94 -11.11 13.18
CA LYS A 38 0.07 -10.04 13.26
C LYS A 38 -0.50 -8.66 12.91
N ALA A 39 -1.38 -8.61 11.90
CA ALA A 39 -2.06 -7.36 11.55
C ALA A 39 -3.01 -6.91 12.68
N MET A 40 -3.69 -7.85 13.36
CA MET A 40 -4.54 -7.59 14.51
C MET A 40 -3.74 -7.03 15.69
N GLU A 41 -2.63 -7.66 16.06
CA GLU A 41 -1.73 -7.14 17.11
C GLU A 41 -1.27 -5.71 16.80
N ALA A 42 -0.87 -5.42 15.57
CA ALA A 42 -0.46 -4.09 15.14
C ALA A 42 -1.64 -3.08 15.17
N SER A 43 -2.84 -3.53 14.78
CA SER A 43 -4.07 -2.73 14.83
C SER A 43 -4.44 -2.37 16.27
N GLU A 44 -4.40 -3.33 17.19
CA GLU A 44 -4.69 -3.12 18.62
C GLU A 44 -3.69 -2.16 19.27
N ALA A 45 -2.39 -2.33 18.99
CA ALA A 45 -1.33 -1.49 19.52
C ALA A 45 -1.43 -0.04 19.03
N SER A 46 -1.75 0.15 17.75
CA SER A 46 -1.79 1.49 17.12
C SER A 46 -3.17 2.14 17.13
N LYS A 47 -4.23 1.39 17.45
CA LYS A 47 -5.64 1.80 17.34
C LYS A 47 -6.06 2.17 15.93
N LYS A 48 -5.39 1.62 14.91
CA LYS A 48 -5.70 1.82 13.51
C LYS A 48 -6.47 0.64 12.94
N PRO A 49 -7.46 0.86 12.04
CA PRO A 49 -8.13 -0.24 11.35
C PRO A 49 -7.17 -0.95 10.39
N ILE A 50 -7.51 -2.18 10.04
CA ILE A 50 -6.82 -2.96 9.02
C ILE A 50 -7.36 -2.58 7.65
N PHE A 51 -6.45 -2.38 6.70
CA PHE A 51 -6.70 -2.22 5.27
C PHE A 51 -6.37 -3.55 4.60
N GLY A 52 -7.38 -4.40 4.43
CA GLY A 52 -7.25 -5.72 3.83
C GLY A 52 -7.36 -5.65 2.31
N PHE A 53 -6.26 -5.85 1.61
CA PHE A 53 -6.17 -5.84 0.15
C PHE A 53 -6.28 -7.26 -0.42
N PHE A 54 -7.45 -7.60 -0.94
CA PHE A 54 -7.71 -8.84 -1.65
C PHE A 54 -7.20 -8.71 -3.09
N THR A 55 -6.24 -9.55 -3.45
CA THR A 55 -5.48 -9.43 -4.71
C THR A 55 -5.19 -10.79 -5.35
N GLY A 56 -4.77 -10.78 -6.60
CA GLY A 56 -4.21 -11.91 -7.32
C GLY A 56 -2.86 -11.50 -7.90
N SER A 57 -1.80 -11.59 -7.10
CA SER A 57 -0.50 -10.98 -7.38
C SER A 57 0.12 -11.37 -8.72
N ASP A 58 -0.11 -12.61 -9.19
CA ASP A 58 0.51 -13.16 -10.40
C ASP A 58 -0.38 -13.12 -11.64
N TRP A 59 -1.68 -12.78 -11.52
CA TRP A 59 -2.61 -12.80 -12.65
C TRP A 59 -3.51 -11.57 -12.78
N CYS A 60 -3.81 -10.84 -11.66
CA CYS A 60 -4.79 -9.75 -11.66
C CYS A 60 -4.20 -8.45 -12.22
N GLY A 61 -4.49 -8.12 -13.47
CA GLY A 61 -4.02 -6.88 -14.12
C GLY A 61 -4.51 -5.60 -13.43
N TRP A 62 -5.78 -5.56 -12.99
CA TRP A 62 -6.33 -4.42 -12.28
C TRP A 62 -5.72 -4.22 -10.88
N CYS A 63 -5.29 -5.32 -10.23
CA CYS A 63 -4.58 -5.23 -8.96
C CYS A 63 -3.20 -4.57 -9.15
N LYS A 64 -2.46 -4.98 -10.19
CA LYS A 64 -1.17 -4.37 -10.54
C LYS A 64 -1.34 -2.89 -10.92
N LYS A 65 -2.41 -2.58 -11.65
CA LYS A 65 -2.73 -1.19 -12.00
C LYS A 65 -3.03 -0.36 -10.75
N LEU A 66 -3.82 -0.86 -9.81
CA LEU A 66 -4.09 -0.17 -8.54
C LEU A 66 -2.81 0.08 -7.73
N GLN A 67 -1.92 -0.91 -7.67
CA GLN A 67 -0.63 -0.75 -7.00
C GLN A 67 0.21 0.36 -7.64
N ALA A 68 0.28 0.42 -8.98
CA ALA A 68 1.05 1.43 -9.70
C ALA A 68 0.42 2.84 -9.61
N ASP A 69 -0.89 2.94 -9.78
CA ASP A 69 -1.60 4.23 -9.85
C ASP A 69 -1.87 4.85 -8.47
N VAL A 70 -1.91 4.01 -7.41
CA VAL A 70 -2.27 4.44 -6.07
C VAL A 70 -1.20 4.07 -5.05
N PHE A 71 -0.93 2.77 -4.81
CA PHE A 71 -0.12 2.34 -3.67
C PHE A 71 1.35 2.74 -3.76
N ALA A 72 1.88 2.90 -4.96
CA ALA A 72 3.24 3.38 -5.21
C ALA A 72 3.39 4.91 -5.06
N LYS A 73 2.29 5.65 -4.86
CA LYS A 73 2.34 7.11 -4.75
C LYS A 73 2.70 7.55 -3.33
N GLU A 74 3.50 8.60 -3.24
CA GLU A 74 3.95 9.16 -1.95
C GLU A 74 2.80 9.56 -1.02
N ALA A 75 1.72 10.13 -1.57
CA ALA A 75 0.56 10.51 -0.78
C ALA A 75 -0.16 9.29 -0.19
N PHE A 76 -0.28 8.16 -0.93
CA PHE A 76 -0.79 6.91 -0.38
C PHE A 76 0.12 6.37 0.72
N VAL A 77 1.43 6.34 0.50
CA VAL A 77 2.42 5.86 1.50
C VAL A 77 2.29 6.65 2.80
N SER A 78 2.25 7.98 2.71
CA SER A 78 2.10 8.87 3.85
C SER A 78 0.75 8.68 4.56
N TRP A 79 -0.32 8.55 3.78
CA TRP A 79 -1.67 8.32 4.29
C TRP A 79 -1.77 6.96 4.99
N ALA A 80 -1.26 5.89 4.39
CA ALA A 80 -1.33 4.54 4.93
C ALA A 80 -0.57 4.43 6.26
N LYS A 81 0.65 4.93 6.33
CA LYS A 81 1.45 4.99 7.57
C LYS A 81 0.70 5.66 8.72
N LYS A 82 -0.11 6.67 8.43
CA LYS A 82 -0.85 7.43 9.44
C LYS A 82 -2.16 6.75 9.86
N ASN A 83 -2.87 6.11 8.94
CA ASN A 83 -4.29 5.82 9.12
C ASN A 83 -4.63 4.34 9.26
N VAL A 84 -3.83 3.41 8.72
CA VAL A 84 -4.21 1.99 8.63
C VAL A 84 -3.04 1.04 8.89
N ILE A 85 -3.37 -0.23 9.14
CA ILE A 85 -2.45 -1.37 9.10
C ILE A 85 -2.71 -2.12 7.80
N LEU A 86 -1.68 -2.34 7.00
CA LEU A 86 -1.81 -2.96 5.69
C LEU A 86 -1.73 -4.48 5.79
N LEU A 87 -2.74 -5.18 5.24
CA LEU A 87 -2.81 -6.63 5.15
C LEU A 87 -3.04 -7.05 3.70
N GLU A 88 -2.10 -7.80 3.11
CA GLU A 88 -2.25 -8.39 1.79
C GLU A 88 -2.86 -9.79 1.90
N LEU A 89 -3.95 -10.00 1.19
CA LEU A 89 -4.69 -11.26 1.08
C LEU A 89 -4.60 -11.73 -0.37
N ASP A 90 -3.51 -12.46 -0.69
CA ASP A 90 -3.20 -12.90 -2.05
C ASP A 90 -3.93 -14.19 -2.42
N PHE A 91 -4.40 -14.27 -3.66
CA PHE A 91 -5.04 -15.44 -4.29
C PHE A 91 -4.31 -15.79 -5.59
N PRO A 92 -3.07 -16.30 -5.49
CA PRO A 92 -2.26 -16.59 -6.67
C PRO A 92 -2.80 -17.81 -7.43
N ARG A 93 -2.46 -17.89 -8.73
CA ARG A 93 -2.81 -19.03 -9.62
C ARG A 93 -1.59 -19.85 -10.02
N ARG A 94 -0.40 -19.23 -10.02
CA ARG A 94 0.84 -19.85 -10.52
C ARG A 94 1.80 -20.27 -9.40
N LYS A 95 1.64 -19.67 -8.20
CA LYS A 95 2.42 -20.05 -7.01
C LYS A 95 1.47 -20.60 -5.95
N GLN A 96 1.99 -21.42 -5.04
CA GLN A 96 1.23 -21.90 -3.89
C GLN A 96 1.58 -21.06 -2.66
N LEU A 97 0.57 -20.74 -1.87
CA LEU A 97 0.75 -20.19 -0.53
C LEU A 97 0.94 -21.32 0.50
N PRO A 98 1.57 -21.03 1.63
CA PRO A 98 1.47 -21.91 2.80
C PRO A 98 0.00 -22.22 3.11
N PRO A 99 -0.34 -23.48 3.47
CA PRO A 99 -1.73 -23.91 3.65
C PRO A 99 -2.52 -23.03 4.64
N GLU A 100 -1.88 -22.61 5.71
CA GLU A 100 -2.47 -21.75 6.75
C GLU A 100 -2.87 -20.39 6.19
N LEU A 101 -2.01 -19.77 5.37
CA LEU A 101 -2.31 -18.50 4.73
C LEU A 101 -3.39 -18.63 3.66
N ALA A 102 -3.38 -19.73 2.90
CA ALA A 102 -4.42 -20.00 1.91
C ALA A 102 -5.79 -20.15 2.59
N GLN A 103 -5.85 -20.91 3.69
CA GLN A 103 -7.07 -21.10 4.48
C GLN A 103 -7.56 -19.78 5.11
N GLN A 104 -6.66 -19.00 5.72
CA GLN A 104 -6.95 -17.67 6.26
C GLN A 104 -7.57 -16.75 5.20
N ASN A 105 -6.89 -16.63 4.04
CA ASN A 105 -7.33 -15.76 2.97
C ASN A 105 -8.71 -16.17 2.45
N GLN A 106 -8.95 -17.49 2.30
CA GLN A 106 -10.23 -18.02 1.88
C GLN A 106 -11.35 -17.73 2.90
N ALA A 107 -11.07 -17.88 4.20
CA ALA A 107 -12.04 -17.59 5.27
C ALA A 107 -12.41 -16.10 5.28
N LEU A 108 -11.42 -15.19 5.16
CA LEU A 108 -11.67 -13.76 5.09
C LEU A 108 -12.42 -13.37 3.81
N ALA A 109 -12.09 -13.98 2.66
CA ALA A 109 -12.81 -13.74 1.41
C ALA A 109 -14.29 -14.15 1.49
N GLN A 110 -14.58 -15.25 2.17
CA GLN A 110 -15.96 -15.68 2.43
C GLN A 110 -16.68 -14.73 3.38
N ALA A 111 -16.05 -14.33 4.48
CA ALA A 111 -16.63 -13.42 5.46
C ALA A 111 -16.97 -12.05 4.84
N PHE A 112 -16.09 -11.51 4.01
CA PHE A 112 -16.30 -10.24 3.29
C PHE A 112 -17.04 -10.40 1.95
N LYS A 113 -17.44 -11.63 1.57
CA LYS A 113 -18.18 -11.94 0.34
C LYS A 113 -17.49 -11.39 -0.90
N ILE A 114 -16.16 -11.60 -1.01
CA ILE A 114 -15.36 -11.10 -2.12
C ILE A 114 -15.81 -11.73 -3.44
N GLN A 115 -16.17 -10.89 -4.42
CA GLN A 115 -16.64 -11.30 -5.74
C GLN A 115 -15.66 -11.01 -6.87
N GLY A 116 -14.62 -10.21 -6.60
CA GLY A 116 -13.65 -9.79 -7.61
C GLY A 116 -12.43 -9.10 -7.03
N TYR A 117 -11.47 -8.83 -7.89
CA TYR A 117 -10.19 -8.23 -7.53
C TYR A 117 -9.85 -7.06 -8.46
N PRO A 118 -9.22 -5.99 -7.95
CA PRO A 118 -8.91 -5.75 -6.55
C PRO A 118 -10.16 -5.41 -5.72
N THR A 119 -10.20 -5.86 -4.48
CA THR A 119 -11.15 -5.39 -3.47
C THR A 119 -10.38 -5.06 -2.19
N ILE A 120 -10.69 -3.95 -1.58
CA ILE A 120 -10.15 -3.56 -0.28
C ILE A 120 -11.30 -3.48 0.71
N TRP A 121 -11.10 -4.02 1.92
CA TRP A 121 -11.95 -3.74 3.06
C TRP A 121 -11.16 -3.01 4.14
N ILE A 122 -11.76 -1.98 4.73
CA ILE A 122 -11.24 -1.34 5.92
C ILE A 122 -12.10 -1.80 7.10
N PHE A 123 -11.46 -2.39 8.12
CA PHE A 123 -12.16 -3.03 9.24
C PHE A 123 -11.30 -3.05 10.50
N TYR A 124 -11.95 -3.19 11.64
CA TYR A 124 -11.32 -3.63 12.87
C TYR A 124 -11.57 -5.13 13.05
N VAL A 125 -10.66 -5.79 13.72
CA VAL A 125 -10.80 -7.19 14.10
C VAL A 125 -10.50 -7.34 15.58
N THR A 126 -11.29 -8.16 16.25
CA THR A 126 -11.09 -8.57 17.65
C THR A 126 -11.29 -10.08 17.74
N GLU A 127 -10.54 -10.73 18.64
CA GLU A 127 -10.71 -12.14 18.91
C GLU A 127 -11.71 -12.32 20.07
N GLU A 128 -12.67 -13.22 19.91
CA GLU A 128 -13.57 -13.62 21.01
C GLU A 128 -12.78 -14.48 22.01
N LYS A 129 -12.79 -14.09 23.28
CA LYS A 129 -11.99 -14.72 24.33
C LYS A 129 -12.23 -16.22 24.49
N ASP A 130 -13.46 -16.68 24.26
CA ASP A 130 -13.87 -18.06 24.55
C ASP A 130 -13.80 -19.01 23.35
N THR A 131 -13.91 -18.50 22.12
CA THR A 131 -14.04 -19.31 20.92
C THR A 131 -12.87 -19.17 19.95
N LYS A 132 -11.99 -18.19 20.16
CA LYS A 132 -10.95 -17.76 19.20
C LYS A 132 -11.51 -17.34 17.83
N ASN A 133 -12.80 -17.12 17.74
CA ASN A 133 -13.41 -16.60 16.51
C ASN A 133 -13.04 -15.14 16.33
N LEU A 134 -12.80 -14.75 15.07
CA LEU A 134 -12.57 -13.36 14.72
C LEU A 134 -13.90 -12.63 14.55
N ASN A 135 -14.09 -11.56 15.30
CA ASN A 135 -15.18 -10.62 15.09
C ASN A 135 -14.70 -9.49 14.18
N LEU A 136 -15.29 -9.38 13.00
CA LEU A 136 -14.91 -8.42 11.96
C LEU A 136 -15.89 -7.24 11.97
N ASN A 137 -15.41 -6.07 12.37
CA ASN A 137 -16.18 -4.82 12.33
C ASN A 137 -15.79 -4.02 11.06
N ALA A 138 -16.57 -4.20 10.00
CA ALA A 138 -16.34 -3.60 8.68
C ALA A 138 -16.76 -2.13 8.65
N LEU A 139 -15.87 -1.24 8.23
CA LEU A 139 -16.12 0.20 8.03
C LEU A 139 -16.62 0.49 6.61
N GLY A 140 -16.13 -0.23 5.62
CA GLY A 140 -16.50 -0.12 4.22
C GLY A 140 -15.49 -0.73 3.29
N SER A 141 -15.85 -0.78 2.00
CA SER A 141 -15.01 -1.37 0.95
C SER A 141 -14.66 -0.38 -0.13
N LEU A 142 -13.56 -0.64 -0.82
CA LEU A 142 -13.00 0.11 -1.93
C LEU A 142 -12.60 -0.85 -3.05
N GLY A 143 -12.48 -0.33 -4.26
CA GLY A 143 -11.92 -1.02 -5.40
C GLY A 143 -10.96 -0.13 -6.18
N TYR A 144 -10.72 -0.43 -7.45
CA TYR A 144 -10.04 0.49 -8.33
C TYR A 144 -10.87 1.78 -8.49
N PRO A 145 -10.29 3.00 -8.40
CA PRO A 145 -11.03 4.26 -8.39
C PRO A 145 -11.53 4.64 -9.79
N THR A 146 -12.49 3.86 -10.30
CA THR A 146 -13.13 4.12 -11.60
C THR A 146 -13.79 5.50 -11.64
N GLY A 147 -13.68 6.17 -12.80
CA GLY A 147 -14.19 7.54 -12.97
C GLY A 147 -13.31 8.62 -12.37
N ALA A 148 -12.11 8.29 -11.92
CA ALA A 148 -11.09 9.30 -11.62
C ALA A 148 -10.67 10.01 -12.90
N GLU A 149 -10.29 11.28 -12.80
CA GLU A 149 -9.57 11.97 -13.85
C GLU A 149 -8.21 11.27 -14.06
N ALA A 150 -7.81 11.09 -15.32
CA ALA A 150 -6.56 10.40 -15.67
C ALA A 150 -5.36 11.01 -14.93
N GLY A 151 -4.60 10.17 -14.24
CA GLY A 151 -3.47 10.58 -13.41
C GLY A 151 -3.85 11.13 -12.02
N LYS A 152 -5.14 11.08 -11.65
CA LYS A 152 -5.65 11.45 -10.32
C LYS A 152 -6.36 10.28 -9.61
N GLU A 153 -6.05 9.07 -10.00
CA GLU A 153 -6.61 7.84 -9.41
C GLU A 153 -6.33 7.77 -7.92
N GLU A 154 -5.11 8.13 -7.51
CA GLU A 154 -4.71 8.18 -6.12
C GLU A 154 -5.53 9.20 -5.32
N VAL A 155 -5.74 10.41 -5.85
CA VAL A 155 -6.51 11.47 -5.18
C VAL A 155 -7.94 10.99 -4.91
N LYS A 156 -8.59 10.41 -5.93
CA LYS A 156 -9.93 9.85 -5.76
C LYS A 156 -9.95 8.72 -4.74
N PHE A 157 -9.00 7.79 -4.84
CA PHE A 157 -8.91 6.66 -3.92
C PHE A 157 -8.77 7.12 -2.46
N LEU A 158 -7.90 8.08 -2.18
CA LEU A 158 -7.68 8.61 -0.83
C LEU A 158 -8.89 9.37 -0.30
N ASN A 159 -9.62 10.08 -1.15
CA ASN A 159 -10.87 10.72 -0.76
C ASN A 159 -11.92 9.67 -0.35
N ASP A 160 -12.11 8.62 -1.16
CA ASP A 160 -13.04 7.54 -0.87
C ASP A 160 -12.62 6.77 0.40
N ALA A 161 -11.32 6.51 0.59
CA ALA A 161 -10.80 5.86 1.79
C ALA A 161 -11.02 6.70 3.06
N ASN A 162 -10.87 8.00 2.99
CA ASN A 162 -11.17 8.91 4.10
C ASN A 162 -12.66 8.91 4.47
N LEU A 163 -13.57 8.81 3.48
CA LEU A 163 -15.00 8.66 3.74
C LEU A 163 -15.30 7.34 4.47
N VAL A 164 -14.67 6.23 4.07
CA VAL A 164 -14.81 4.94 4.77
C VAL A 164 -14.33 5.05 6.21
N LEU A 165 -13.17 5.68 6.45
CA LEU A 165 -12.64 5.88 7.81
C LEU A 165 -13.56 6.75 8.69
N ALA A 166 -14.25 7.73 8.09
CA ALA A 166 -15.17 8.59 8.81
C ALA A 166 -16.41 7.84 9.31
N ASN A 167 -16.86 6.77 8.60
CA ASN A 167 -17.97 5.94 9.02
C ASN A 167 -17.70 5.18 10.32
N GLY A 168 -16.45 4.83 10.61
CA GLY A 168 -16.03 4.13 11.82
C GLY A 168 -15.91 5.01 13.07
N LYS A 169 -16.12 6.32 12.94
CA LYS A 169 -16.05 7.28 14.06
C LYS A 169 -17.43 7.65 14.65
N LYS A 170 -18.47 6.94 14.21
CA LYS A 170 -19.85 7.14 14.71
C LYS A 170 -20.21 6.09 15.80
#